data_1f09a854981d58b91cfd5236d518bab4
#
_entry.id   1f09a854981d58b91cfd5236d518bab4
#
_cell.length_a   1.000
_cell.length_b   1.000
_cell.length_c   1.000
_cell.angle_alpha   90.00
_cell.angle_beta   90.00
_cell.angle_gamma   90.00
#
_symmetry.space_group_name_H-M   'P 1'
#
loop_
_entity.id
_entity.type
_entity.pdbx_description
1 polymer ?
#
loop_
_entity_poly.entity_id
_entity_poly.type
_entity_poly.pdbx_seq_one_letter_code
_entity_poly.pdbx_strand_id
1 'polypeptide(L)'
;MTSNAYNPDVLSCLANLSSDEVFTPPQLANEMLDHLPLELWRNPEARFIDPFCKSGVFLREITKRLLAGLEKEIPDRQKRINHILQNQVFGIAITEMTALLSRRSAYCSKIANGKFSICDGFTTKDGNIRLRRVEHVWEKGRCAYCRASEEAYDRGDDLESHAYEFIHTENPEEIFHMKFDVVVGNPPYQLSDAGESTGSSPIYHLFVEQAKKLNPRYLSMIIPSRWFAGGKGLDEFRNAMLKDKRISRLVDYPIASDVFPGVKVIGGICYFLWQSVYNGPCRVTTRMNNVEDTMERQLGQFDTFVRFNKAIPILEKVLAKGYAPLSGQVSRQKPFGLRTFARPTGKGDVTLYANNSVGLVQKRTITAGQEMIDSWKVLTSRGYGEGGEARDYPRMIMGKPIVASPPSACTETYIVVGAYDSEEEAKTLAAYLRTRFLRFLVGLRKNTQDITQDRFAFVPAMPMTKPWTDEKLYAHFGITAEEVAFIETIVRPMEVEHE
;
A
#
# COMPACT_ATOMS: atom_id res chain seq x y z
N MET A 1 -20.06 18.49 22.98
CA MET A 1 -19.49 17.80 21.80
C MET A 1 -19.29 18.87 20.74
N THR A 2 -18.15 19.53 20.72
CA THR A 2 -17.79 20.52 19.70
C THR A 2 -17.21 19.75 18.53
N SER A 3 -17.94 19.71 17.42
CA SER A 3 -17.41 19.26 16.13
C SER A 3 -16.20 20.15 15.83
N ASN A 4 -15.00 19.58 15.85
CA ASN A 4 -13.85 20.22 15.22
C ASN A 4 -14.17 20.30 13.73
N ALA A 5 -14.73 21.42 13.30
CA ALA A 5 -14.86 21.72 11.90
C ALA A 5 -13.44 21.73 11.31
N TYR A 6 -13.09 20.71 10.53
CA TYR A 6 -11.88 20.70 9.73
C TYR A 6 -11.91 21.93 8.83
N ASN A 7 -11.07 22.89 9.15
CA ASN A 7 -10.87 24.07 8.32
C ASN A 7 -9.69 23.74 7.39
N PRO A 8 -9.94 23.37 6.11
CA PRO A 8 -8.85 23.00 5.21
C PRO A 8 -7.94 24.20 5.04
N ASP A 9 -6.70 24.06 5.45
CA ASP A 9 -5.64 25.00 5.12
C ASP A 9 -5.53 25.10 3.58
N VAL A 10 -5.14 26.27 3.07
CA VAL A 10 -4.87 26.51 1.64
C VAL A 10 -3.99 25.39 1.05
N LEU A 11 -3.08 24.85 1.84
CA LEU A 11 -2.22 23.72 1.47
C LEU A 11 -2.99 22.43 1.22
N SER A 12 -4.07 22.17 1.96
CA SER A 12 -4.96 21.02 1.73
C SER A 12 -5.78 21.17 0.45
N CYS A 13 -6.09 22.41 0.05
CA CYS A 13 -6.77 22.70 -1.21
C CYS A 13 -5.82 22.54 -2.40
N LEU A 14 -4.54 22.90 -2.25
CA LEU A 14 -3.51 22.73 -3.28
C LEU A 14 -3.13 21.26 -3.48
N ALA A 15 -3.15 20.44 -2.41
CA ALA A 15 -2.88 19.01 -2.48
C ALA A 15 -3.86 18.24 -3.38
N ASN A 16 -5.08 18.76 -3.54
CA ASN A 16 -6.08 18.16 -4.42
C ASN A 16 -5.89 18.50 -5.91
N LEU A 17 -4.91 19.34 -6.25
CA LEU A 17 -4.62 19.74 -7.63
C LEU A 17 -3.63 18.81 -8.33
N SER A 18 -2.81 18.05 -7.57
CA SER A 18 -1.99 16.97 -8.12
C SER A 18 -2.28 15.67 -7.37
N SER A 19 -2.65 14.63 -8.09
CA SER A 19 -2.98 13.31 -7.51
C SER A 19 -1.78 12.60 -6.84
N ASP A 20 -0.58 13.13 -7.02
CA ASP A 20 0.68 12.49 -6.61
C ASP A 20 1.28 13.08 -5.33
N GLU A 21 0.81 14.25 -4.88
CA GLU A 21 1.33 14.94 -3.70
C GLU A 21 0.37 14.94 -2.53
N VAL A 22 0.47 13.94 -1.66
CA VAL A 22 -0.28 13.90 -0.39
C VAL A 22 0.48 14.66 0.68
N PHE A 23 -0.14 15.71 1.25
CA PHE A 23 0.42 16.47 2.38
C PHE A 23 0.12 15.79 3.70
N THR A 24 1.14 15.66 4.56
CA THR A 24 0.99 15.03 5.88
C THR A 24 0.36 16.01 6.88
N PRO A 25 -0.75 15.65 7.54
CA PRO A 25 -1.30 16.46 8.64
C PRO A 25 -0.29 16.59 9.80
N PRO A 26 -0.22 17.75 10.47
CA PRO A 26 0.68 17.93 11.60
C PRO A 26 0.52 16.92 12.74
N GLN A 27 -0.73 16.47 12.98
CA GLN A 27 -1.02 15.45 13.99
C GLN A 27 -0.31 14.14 13.68
N LEU A 28 -0.40 13.66 12.44
CA LEU A 28 0.26 12.43 12.01
C LEU A 28 1.79 12.57 12.05
N ALA A 29 2.32 13.71 11.59
CA ALA A 29 3.76 13.96 11.66
C ALA A 29 4.26 13.90 13.12
N ASN A 30 3.53 14.52 14.05
CA ASN A 30 3.86 14.47 15.46
C ASN A 30 3.77 13.06 16.04
N GLU A 31 2.74 12.28 15.68
CA GLU A 31 2.62 10.89 16.10
C GLU A 31 3.81 10.03 15.64
N MET A 32 4.24 10.18 14.39
CA MET A 32 5.43 9.48 13.89
C MET A 32 6.71 9.90 14.66
N LEU A 33 6.86 11.17 14.97
CA LEU A 33 8.00 11.70 15.72
C LEU A 33 7.96 11.30 17.21
N ASP A 34 6.78 11.07 17.80
CA ASP A 34 6.63 10.61 19.20
C ASP A 34 7.17 9.20 19.43
N HIS A 35 7.36 8.43 18.36
CA HIS A 35 7.99 7.11 18.43
C HIS A 35 9.52 7.17 18.46
N LEU A 36 10.13 8.30 18.20
CA LEU A 36 11.57 8.49 18.29
C LEU A 36 12.01 8.69 19.75
N PRO A 37 13.20 8.21 20.12
CA PRO A 37 13.73 8.36 21.48
C PRO A 37 13.91 9.82 21.90
N LEU A 38 13.61 10.11 23.18
CA LEU A 38 13.66 11.46 23.72
C LEU A 38 15.06 12.06 23.73
N GLU A 39 16.11 11.24 23.83
CA GLU A 39 17.50 11.68 23.81
C GLU A 39 17.88 12.38 22.51
N LEU A 40 17.27 12.02 21.38
CA LEU A 40 17.51 12.70 20.10
C LEU A 40 17.19 14.19 20.16
N TRP A 41 16.14 14.57 20.88
CA TRP A 41 15.69 15.96 20.97
C TRP A 41 16.60 16.82 21.88
N ARG A 42 17.46 16.18 22.68
CA ARG A 42 18.41 16.82 23.60
C ARG A 42 19.86 16.75 23.10
N ASN A 43 20.09 16.06 21.99
CA ASN A 43 21.43 15.92 21.44
C ASN A 43 21.69 17.02 20.39
N PRO A 44 22.66 17.93 20.63
CA PRO A 44 22.98 18.99 19.67
C PRO A 44 23.63 18.46 18.37
N GLU A 45 24.14 17.23 18.37
CA GLU A 45 24.77 16.62 17.20
C GLU A 45 23.80 15.77 16.36
N ALA A 46 22.57 15.52 16.84
CA ALA A 46 21.60 14.71 16.13
C ALA A 46 21.14 15.40 14.84
N ARG A 47 21.17 14.67 13.71
CA ARG A 47 20.81 15.18 12.40
C ARG A 47 19.59 14.48 11.83
N PHE A 48 18.67 15.30 11.32
CA PHE A 48 17.37 14.87 10.81
C PHE A 48 17.23 15.28 9.34
N ILE A 49 16.71 14.41 8.50
CA ILE A 49 16.42 14.72 7.10
C ILE A 49 15.02 14.27 6.71
N ASP A 50 14.29 15.14 6.00
CA ASP A 50 13.13 14.81 5.17
C ASP A 50 13.55 14.89 3.70
N PRO A 51 13.89 13.76 3.05
CA PRO A 51 14.46 13.79 1.68
C PRO A 51 13.42 13.95 0.57
N PHE A 52 12.17 14.26 0.92
CA PHE A 52 11.06 14.49 -0.01
C PHE A 52 10.04 15.49 0.58
N CYS A 53 10.57 16.54 1.20
CA CYS A 53 9.75 17.52 1.88
C CYS A 53 8.82 18.27 0.91
N LYS A 54 7.56 18.41 1.34
CA LYS A 54 6.47 19.04 0.60
C LYS A 54 6.06 20.35 1.27
N SER A 55 5.26 20.27 2.34
CA SER A 55 4.89 21.45 3.14
C SER A 55 5.93 21.81 4.21
N GLY A 56 6.94 20.97 4.43
CA GLY A 56 7.92 21.13 5.49
C GLY A 56 7.40 20.82 6.90
N VAL A 57 6.29 20.09 7.02
CA VAL A 57 5.66 19.78 8.31
C VAL A 57 6.60 19.01 9.23
N PHE A 58 7.30 17.99 8.73
CA PHE A 58 8.26 17.23 9.53
C PHE A 58 9.40 18.13 10.01
N LEU A 59 9.99 18.92 9.12
CA LEU A 59 11.09 19.83 9.46
C LEU A 59 10.68 20.85 10.53
N ARG A 60 9.45 21.39 10.43
CA ARG A 60 8.89 22.31 11.42
C ARG A 60 8.68 21.63 12.78
N GLU A 61 8.07 20.46 12.82
CA GLU A 61 7.78 19.77 14.08
C GLU A 61 9.06 19.24 14.74
N ILE A 62 10.08 18.82 13.96
CA ILE A 62 11.42 18.49 14.44
C ILE A 62 12.06 19.73 15.06
N THR A 63 12.05 20.88 14.36
CA THR A 63 12.60 22.15 14.87
C THR A 63 11.98 22.54 16.19
N LYS A 64 10.65 22.44 16.36
CA LYS A 64 9.98 22.74 17.63
C LYS A 64 10.46 21.85 18.78
N ARG A 65 10.62 20.54 18.54
CA ARG A 65 11.10 19.58 19.54
C ARG A 65 12.54 19.84 19.93
N LEU A 66 13.40 20.14 18.98
CA LEU A 66 14.80 20.49 19.23
C LEU A 66 14.92 21.83 19.99
N LEU A 67 14.09 22.84 19.65
CA LEU A 67 14.05 24.10 20.35
C LEU A 67 13.74 23.95 21.86
N ALA A 68 12.81 23.06 22.19
CA ALA A 68 12.49 22.74 23.57
C ALA A 68 13.57 21.85 24.22
N GLY A 69 14.05 20.82 23.47
CA GLY A 69 14.99 19.85 24.01
C GLY A 69 16.38 20.38 24.29
N LEU A 70 16.86 21.34 23.48
CA LEU A 70 18.20 21.93 23.59
C LEU A 70 18.25 23.22 24.46
N GLU A 71 17.18 23.56 25.17
CA GLU A 71 17.12 24.81 25.96
C GLU A 71 18.21 24.90 27.03
N LYS A 72 18.57 23.77 27.63
CA LYS A 72 19.61 23.69 28.64
C LYS A 72 21.02 23.78 28.06
N GLU A 73 21.23 23.10 26.91
CA GLU A 73 22.53 23.00 26.22
C GLU A 73 22.89 24.31 25.49
N ILE A 74 21.88 24.96 24.91
CA ILE A 74 22.02 26.22 24.17
C ILE A 74 20.97 27.20 24.68
N PRO A 75 21.20 27.88 25.83
CA PRO A 75 20.21 28.75 26.47
C PRO A 75 19.79 29.95 25.63
N ASP A 76 20.73 30.53 24.87
CA ASP A 76 20.43 31.63 23.97
C ASP A 76 19.52 31.17 22.83
N ARG A 77 18.34 31.77 22.75
CA ARG A 77 17.31 31.36 21.80
C ARG A 77 17.73 31.53 20.36
N GLN A 78 18.40 32.64 20.01
CA GLN A 78 18.82 32.89 18.62
C GLN A 78 19.93 31.96 18.21
N LYS A 79 20.93 31.74 19.06
CA LYS A 79 22.01 30.77 18.85
C LYS A 79 21.43 29.37 18.68
N ARG A 80 20.42 29.00 19.50
CA ARG A 80 19.74 27.69 19.40
C ARG A 80 19.00 27.53 18.08
N ILE A 81 18.27 28.56 17.64
CA ILE A 81 17.59 28.57 16.33
C ILE A 81 18.62 28.37 15.20
N ASN A 82 19.70 29.14 15.21
CA ASN A 82 20.74 29.07 14.19
C ASN A 82 21.40 27.68 14.18
N HIS A 83 21.75 27.16 15.35
CA HIS A 83 22.37 25.84 15.50
C HIS A 83 21.47 24.74 14.91
N ILE A 84 20.19 24.70 15.29
CA ILE A 84 19.23 23.70 14.83
C ILE A 84 19.07 23.77 13.32
N LEU A 85 18.80 24.96 12.78
CA LEU A 85 18.48 25.10 11.37
C LEU A 85 19.71 24.93 10.45
N GLN A 86 20.91 25.26 10.94
CA GLN A 86 22.15 25.11 10.15
C GLN A 86 22.75 23.70 10.25
N ASN A 87 22.63 23.02 11.41
CA ASN A 87 23.41 21.81 11.69
C ASN A 87 22.58 20.54 11.88
N GLN A 88 21.26 20.65 12.17
CA GLN A 88 20.47 19.48 12.56
C GLN A 88 19.30 19.17 11.63
N VAL A 89 18.71 20.16 10.95
CA VAL A 89 17.47 19.98 10.16
C VAL A 89 17.75 20.20 8.68
N PHE A 90 17.52 19.15 7.90
CA PHE A 90 17.83 19.11 6.46
C PHE A 90 16.61 18.61 5.67
N GLY A 91 16.49 19.05 4.41
CA GLY A 91 15.42 18.62 3.53
C GLY A 91 15.83 18.62 2.06
N ILE A 92 15.17 17.76 1.28
CA ILE A 92 15.21 17.80 -0.18
C ILE A 92 13.79 18.01 -0.65
N ALA A 93 13.53 19.11 -1.31
CA ALA A 93 12.21 19.37 -1.89
C ALA A 93 12.04 18.62 -3.21
N ILE A 94 10.80 18.30 -3.55
CA ILE A 94 10.49 17.55 -4.77
C ILE A 94 10.14 18.46 -5.94
N THR A 95 9.68 19.68 -5.68
CA THR A 95 9.34 20.71 -6.68
C THR A 95 9.78 22.08 -6.18
N GLU A 96 9.80 23.08 -7.06
CA GLU A 96 10.10 24.46 -6.67
C GLU A 96 9.08 25.01 -5.66
N MET A 97 7.79 24.74 -5.91
CA MET A 97 6.72 25.14 -4.99
C MET A 97 6.91 24.52 -3.60
N THR A 98 7.20 23.23 -3.53
CA THR A 98 7.42 22.55 -2.24
C THR A 98 8.70 23.00 -1.55
N ALA A 99 9.73 23.41 -2.28
CA ALA A 99 10.92 24.05 -1.70
C ALA A 99 10.57 25.37 -1.01
N LEU A 100 9.80 26.23 -1.66
CA LEU A 100 9.36 27.52 -1.10
C LEU A 100 8.45 27.33 0.10
N LEU A 101 7.52 26.36 0.07
CA LEU A 101 6.62 26.01 1.17
C LEU A 101 7.40 25.47 2.37
N SER A 102 8.31 24.53 2.16
CA SER A 102 9.12 23.94 3.22
C SER A 102 10.01 24.97 3.90
N ARG A 103 10.67 25.84 3.12
CA ARG A 103 11.47 26.95 3.68
C ARG A 103 10.60 27.91 4.47
N ARG A 104 9.42 28.27 3.98
CA ARG A 104 8.49 29.13 4.72
C ARG A 104 8.03 28.48 6.03
N SER A 105 7.82 27.19 6.04
CA SER A 105 7.42 26.44 7.24
C SER A 105 8.55 26.32 8.28
N ALA A 106 9.80 26.11 7.82
CA ALA A 106 10.95 25.91 8.68
C ALA A 106 11.65 27.23 9.06
N TYR A 107 11.78 28.17 8.12
CA TYR A 107 12.56 29.41 8.29
C TYR A 107 11.70 30.66 8.46
N CYS A 108 10.36 30.56 8.40
CA CYS A 108 9.42 31.68 8.30
C CYS A 108 9.61 32.55 7.04
N SER A 109 10.46 32.13 6.10
CA SER A 109 10.83 32.86 4.89
C SER A 109 11.04 31.89 3.73
N LYS A 110 10.71 32.31 2.50
CA LYS A 110 11.02 31.57 1.27
C LYS A 110 12.53 31.50 0.98
N ILE A 111 13.28 32.49 1.50
CA ILE A 111 14.72 32.66 1.31
C ILE A 111 15.40 32.54 2.66
N ALA A 112 16.26 31.52 2.82
CA ALA A 112 16.86 31.17 4.10
C ALA A 112 17.76 32.27 4.68
N ASN A 113 18.54 32.98 3.84
CA ASN A 113 19.37 34.13 4.23
C ASN A 113 18.66 35.47 4.02
N GLY A 114 17.32 35.47 3.88
CA GLY A 114 16.54 36.68 3.65
C GLY A 114 16.21 37.41 4.96
N LYS A 115 15.85 38.71 4.84
CA LYS A 115 15.50 39.61 5.95
C LYS A 115 14.45 39.06 6.94
N PHE A 116 13.55 38.20 6.45
CA PHE A 116 12.44 37.64 7.23
C PHE A 116 12.71 36.22 7.74
N SER A 117 13.92 35.69 7.51
CA SER A 117 14.29 34.39 8.07
C SER A 117 14.47 34.47 9.58
N ILE A 118 14.00 33.44 10.29
CA ILE A 118 14.25 33.32 11.75
C ILE A 118 15.70 32.89 12.06
N CYS A 119 16.42 32.38 11.05
CA CYS A 119 17.85 32.03 11.13
C CYS A 119 18.66 33.11 10.43
N ASP A 120 19.55 33.76 11.14
CA ASP A 120 20.42 34.84 10.64
C ASP A 120 21.81 34.32 10.21
N GLY A 121 22.06 33.02 10.41
CA GLY A 121 23.35 32.38 10.11
C GLY A 121 23.48 31.75 8.72
N PHE A 122 22.42 31.70 7.90
CA PHE A 122 22.51 31.13 6.56
C PHE A 122 23.24 32.08 5.57
N THR A 123 24.07 31.49 4.72
CA THR A 123 24.79 32.20 3.67
C THR A 123 24.14 32.06 2.28
N THR A 124 23.32 31.01 2.10
CA THR A 124 22.65 30.70 0.83
C THR A 124 21.15 30.93 0.91
N LYS A 125 20.51 31.19 -0.24
CA LYS A 125 19.05 31.38 -0.34
C LYS A 125 18.24 30.15 0.03
N ASP A 126 18.83 28.97 -0.13
CA ASP A 126 18.17 27.68 0.07
C ASP A 126 18.34 27.14 1.50
N GLY A 127 19.38 27.58 2.21
CA GLY A 127 19.74 27.01 3.51
C GLY A 127 19.98 25.49 3.39
N ASN A 128 19.41 24.73 4.30
CA ASN A 128 19.49 23.25 4.31
C ASN A 128 18.30 22.57 3.61
N ILE A 129 17.37 23.33 3.02
CA ILE A 129 16.25 22.77 2.24
C ILE A 129 16.58 22.99 0.78
N ARG A 130 17.25 22.01 0.20
CA ARG A 130 17.71 22.09 -1.18
C ARG A 130 16.67 21.63 -2.20
N LEU A 131 16.75 22.18 -3.37
CA LEU A 131 16.12 21.65 -4.56
C LEU A 131 17.17 21.65 -5.68
N ARG A 132 17.37 20.52 -6.30
CA ARG A 132 18.18 20.39 -7.49
C ARG A 132 17.36 19.68 -8.56
N ARG A 133 17.20 20.32 -9.70
CA ARG A 133 16.64 19.66 -10.88
C ARG A 133 17.66 18.64 -11.37
N VAL A 134 17.21 17.43 -11.60
CA VAL A 134 17.96 16.34 -12.22
C VAL A 134 17.15 15.82 -13.41
N GLU A 135 17.83 15.19 -14.35
CA GLU A 135 17.19 14.62 -15.53
C GLU A 135 17.03 13.10 -15.37
N HIS A 136 16.04 12.55 -16.08
CA HIS A 136 15.91 11.10 -16.21
C HIS A 136 17.06 10.54 -17.05
N VAL A 137 17.52 9.34 -16.69
CA VAL A 137 18.48 8.57 -17.51
C VAL A 137 17.67 7.54 -18.31
N TRP A 138 17.49 7.79 -19.60
CA TRP A 138 16.65 6.96 -20.46
C TRP A 138 17.37 5.73 -20.98
N GLU A 139 16.78 4.55 -20.76
CA GLU A 139 17.20 3.26 -21.29
C GLU A 139 16.01 2.53 -21.89
N LYS A 140 16.02 2.34 -23.21
CA LYS A 140 14.94 1.65 -23.95
C LYS A 140 13.55 2.23 -23.68
N GLY A 141 13.43 3.57 -23.62
CA GLY A 141 12.18 4.29 -23.41
C GLY A 141 11.68 4.32 -21.95
N ARG A 142 12.53 3.93 -20.98
CA ARG A 142 12.24 4.01 -19.55
C ARG A 142 13.42 4.54 -18.77
N CYS A 143 13.13 5.27 -17.67
CA CYS A 143 14.18 5.74 -16.79
C CYS A 143 14.86 4.57 -16.06
N ALA A 144 16.20 4.56 -16.05
CA ALA A 144 17.00 3.54 -15.36
C ALA A 144 16.72 3.48 -13.84
N TYR A 145 16.40 4.62 -13.21
CA TYR A 145 16.16 4.73 -11.77
C TYR A 145 14.70 4.51 -11.37
N CYS A 146 13.77 5.32 -11.89
CA CYS A 146 12.37 5.33 -11.44
C CYS A 146 11.40 4.58 -12.36
N ARG A 147 11.88 4.09 -13.52
CA ARG A 147 11.07 3.39 -14.53
C ARG A 147 9.98 4.24 -15.20
N ALA A 148 10.03 5.57 -15.02
CA ALA A 148 9.16 6.50 -15.75
C ALA A 148 9.24 6.24 -17.27
N SER A 149 8.13 6.43 -17.98
CA SER A 149 8.09 6.37 -19.44
C SER A 149 8.72 7.63 -20.03
N GLU A 150 9.64 7.51 -20.96
CA GLU A 150 10.25 8.62 -21.69
C GLU A 150 9.18 9.45 -22.40
N GLU A 151 8.24 8.81 -23.09
CA GLU A 151 7.12 9.47 -23.79
C GLU A 151 6.27 10.37 -22.85
N ALA A 152 6.11 9.95 -21.57
CA ALA A 152 5.29 10.67 -20.62
C ALA A 152 6.04 11.77 -19.87
N TYR A 153 7.35 11.61 -19.64
CA TYR A 153 8.13 12.43 -18.71
C TYR A 153 9.30 13.17 -19.34
N ASP A 154 9.60 13.01 -20.63
CA ASP A 154 10.47 13.90 -21.38
C ASP A 154 9.69 15.12 -21.83
N ARG A 155 9.56 16.11 -20.93
CA ARG A 155 8.65 17.26 -21.07
C ARG A 155 9.35 18.59 -21.35
N GLY A 156 10.65 18.58 -21.54
CA GLY A 156 11.44 19.80 -21.71
C GLY A 156 11.64 20.61 -20.41
N ASP A 157 12.35 21.72 -20.53
CA ASP A 157 12.84 22.49 -19.38
C ASP A 157 11.78 23.28 -18.61
N ASP A 158 10.66 23.59 -19.24
CA ASP A 158 9.61 24.45 -18.68
C ASP A 158 8.64 23.69 -17.74
N LEU A 159 8.68 22.35 -17.75
CA LEU A 159 7.82 21.49 -16.96
C LEU A 159 8.61 20.69 -15.92
N GLU A 160 7.93 20.26 -14.86
CA GLU A 160 8.54 19.39 -13.86
C GLU A 160 8.89 18.04 -14.46
N SER A 161 10.14 17.62 -14.33
CA SER A 161 10.63 16.34 -14.85
C SER A 161 10.18 15.15 -14.00
N HIS A 162 9.77 15.38 -12.73
CA HIS A 162 9.52 14.34 -11.72
C HIS A 162 10.72 13.38 -11.51
N ALA A 163 11.91 13.79 -11.91
CA ALA A 163 13.15 13.12 -11.58
C ALA A 163 13.63 13.63 -10.20
N TYR A 164 13.33 12.86 -9.18
CA TYR A 164 13.66 13.24 -7.80
C TYR A 164 15.13 12.96 -7.50
N GLU A 165 15.90 13.99 -7.10
CA GLU A 165 17.34 13.89 -6.84
C GLU A 165 17.68 12.70 -5.92
N PHE A 166 16.88 12.46 -4.90
CA PHE A 166 17.14 11.43 -3.90
C PHE A 166 17.15 10.00 -4.44
N ILE A 167 16.33 9.69 -5.45
CA ILE A 167 16.27 8.35 -6.06
C ILE A 167 16.97 8.26 -7.42
N HIS A 168 17.47 9.38 -7.95
CA HIS A 168 18.24 9.42 -9.21
C HIS A 168 19.75 9.54 -8.95
N THR A 169 20.23 8.94 -7.86
CA THR A 169 21.65 8.81 -7.50
C THR A 169 21.93 7.42 -6.96
N GLU A 170 23.11 6.91 -7.20
CA GLU A 170 23.56 5.66 -6.59
C GLU A 170 23.99 5.87 -5.13
N ASN A 171 24.51 7.05 -4.82
CA ASN A 171 25.13 7.41 -3.54
C ASN A 171 24.36 8.57 -2.86
N PRO A 172 23.24 8.32 -2.18
CA PRO A 172 22.44 9.38 -1.54
C PRO A 172 23.18 10.12 -0.41
N GLU A 173 24.23 9.53 0.19
CA GLU A 173 25.10 10.16 1.18
C GLU A 173 25.91 11.32 0.62
N GLU A 174 26.20 11.33 -0.68
CA GLU A 174 26.93 12.42 -1.34
C GLU A 174 26.12 13.70 -1.50
N ILE A 175 24.79 13.62 -1.36
CA ILE A 175 23.92 14.80 -1.51
C ILE A 175 24.27 15.88 -0.49
N PHE A 176 24.56 15.50 0.76
CA PHE A 176 24.92 16.43 1.83
C PHE A 176 26.34 16.19 2.40
N HIS A 177 27.03 15.14 1.97
CA HIS A 177 28.34 14.72 2.48
C HIS A 177 28.38 14.57 4.01
N MET A 178 27.29 14.08 4.60
CA MET A 178 27.18 13.87 6.05
C MET A 178 26.27 12.69 6.39
N LYS A 179 26.38 12.19 7.63
CA LYS A 179 25.51 11.16 8.16
C LYS A 179 24.28 11.76 8.84
N PHE A 180 23.16 11.07 8.73
CA PHE A 180 21.91 11.42 9.39
C PHE A 180 21.53 10.38 10.45
N ASP A 181 21.10 10.83 11.62
CA ASP A 181 20.55 9.95 12.67
C ASP A 181 19.12 9.52 12.33
N VAL A 182 18.34 10.43 11.78
CA VAL A 182 16.91 10.22 11.50
C VAL A 182 16.58 10.60 10.07
N VAL A 183 15.97 9.67 9.36
CA VAL A 183 15.28 9.92 8.08
C VAL A 183 13.78 9.79 8.31
N VAL A 184 13.02 10.81 7.99
CA VAL A 184 11.56 10.82 8.19
C VAL A 184 10.86 11.54 7.07
N GLY A 185 9.65 11.07 6.68
CA GLY A 185 8.84 11.81 5.72
C GLY A 185 7.74 10.99 5.04
N ASN A 186 7.13 11.63 4.05
CA ASN A 186 6.06 11.09 3.22
C ASN A 186 6.48 11.15 1.74
N PRO A 187 7.07 10.06 1.16
CA PRO A 187 7.56 10.06 -0.20
C PRO A 187 6.43 10.21 -1.24
N PRO A 188 6.73 10.56 -2.49
CA PRO A 188 5.83 10.38 -3.61
C PRO A 188 5.38 8.92 -3.74
N TYR A 189 4.07 8.69 -3.98
CA TYR A 189 3.51 7.34 -3.94
C TYR A 189 3.62 6.60 -5.27
N GLN A 190 3.40 7.32 -6.37
CA GLN A 190 3.33 6.74 -7.70
C GLN A 190 3.72 7.75 -8.77
N LEU A 191 4.10 7.25 -9.94
CA LEU A 191 4.18 8.03 -11.17
C LEU A 191 2.92 7.75 -12.00
N SER A 192 2.35 8.80 -12.58
CA SER A 192 1.21 8.68 -13.51
C SER A 192 1.76 8.35 -14.89
N ASP A 193 1.41 7.18 -15.46
CA ASP A 193 1.69 6.91 -16.87
C ASP A 193 0.74 7.76 -17.73
N ALA A 194 1.28 8.72 -18.45
CA ALA A 194 0.55 9.58 -19.38
C ALA A 194 0.35 8.89 -20.75
N GLY A 195 -0.19 7.68 -20.77
CA GLY A 195 -0.47 6.92 -21.97
C GLY A 195 -1.77 6.14 -21.86
N GLU A 196 -2.29 5.60 -22.96
CA GLU A 196 -3.53 4.80 -23.04
C GLU A 196 -3.53 3.54 -22.15
N SER A 197 -2.40 3.13 -21.61
CA SER A 197 -2.30 2.08 -20.60
C SER A 197 -2.51 2.68 -19.21
N THR A 198 -3.70 2.62 -18.70
CA THR A 198 -4.20 3.09 -17.40
C THR A 198 -3.50 2.46 -16.19
N GLY A 199 -2.20 2.72 -15.99
CA GLY A 199 -1.46 2.10 -14.90
C GLY A 199 -0.45 3.01 -14.25
N SER A 200 -0.80 3.66 -13.13
CA SER A 200 0.21 4.29 -12.27
C SER A 200 1.15 3.22 -11.66
N SER A 201 2.46 3.48 -11.72
CA SER A 201 3.49 2.62 -11.12
C SER A 201 3.91 3.16 -9.75
N PRO A 202 3.96 2.32 -8.70
CA PRO A 202 4.42 2.75 -7.39
C PRO A 202 5.93 3.10 -7.44
N ILE A 203 6.33 4.18 -6.74
CA ILE A 203 7.73 4.59 -6.61
C ILE A 203 8.20 4.74 -5.16
N TYR A 204 7.28 4.77 -4.20
CA TYR A 204 7.61 4.98 -2.78
C TYR A 204 8.64 3.99 -2.23
N HIS A 205 8.65 2.76 -2.72
CA HIS A 205 9.61 1.72 -2.33
C HIS A 205 11.06 2.12 -2.64
N LEU A 206 11.30 2.81 -3.76
CA LEU A 206 12.62 3.30 -4.13
C LEU A 206 13.15 4.30 -3.10
N PHE A 207 12.26 5.16 -2.58
CA PHE A 207 12.62 6.11 -1.53
C PHE A 207 12.96 5.42 -0.21
N VAL A 208 12.23 4.36 0.16
CA VAL A 208 12.53 3.57 1.36
C VAL A 208 13.88 2.86 1.23
N GLU A 209 14.14 2.25 0.08
CA GLU A 209 15.40 1.56 -0.21
C GLU A 209 16.59 2.53 -0.18
N GLN A 210 16.42 3.69 -0.80
CA GLN A 210 17.45 4.72 -0.84
C GLN A 210 17.73 5.31 0.56
N ALA A 211 16.66 5.51 1.37
CA ALA A 211 16.82 5.96 2.75
C ALA A 211 17.54 4.93 3.63
N LYS A 212 17.36 3.64 3.40
CA LYS A 212 18.13 2.59 4.09
C LYS A 212 19.62 2.62 3.73
N LYS A 213 19.98 3.05 2.50
CA LYS A 213 21.39 3.22 2.09
C LYS A 213 22.11 4.33 2.89
N LEU A 214 21.40 5.37 3.34
CA LEU A 214 21.96 6.37 4.25
C LEU A 214 22.36 5.79 5.61
N ASN A 215 21.99 4.55 5.89
CA ASN A 215 22.26 3.84 7.14
C ASN A 215 21.96 4.69 8.39
N PRO A 216 20.74 5.28 8.51
CA PRO A 216 20.38 6.10 9.66
C PRO A 216 20.20 5.23 10.90
N ARG A 217 20.21 5.86 12.09
CA ARG A 217 19.82 5.16 13.33
C ARG A 217 18.31 4.85 13.33
N TYR A 218 17.51 5.77 12.80
CA TYR A 218 16.05 5.67 12.75
C TYR A 218 15.53 6.10 11.37
N LEU A 219 14.63 5.29 10.82
CA LEU A 219 13.91 5.58 9.59
C LEU A 219 12.41 5.44 9.84
N SER A 220 11.64 6.51 9.59
CA SER A 220 10.19 6.48 9.70
C SER A 220 9.55 7.10 8.47
N MET A 221 8.78 6.32 7.73
CA MET A 221 8.09 6.78 6.52
C MET A 221 6.64 6.34 6.51
N ILE A 222 5.78 7.22 5.95
CA ILE A 222 4.39 6.89 5.67
C ILE A 222 4.24 6.56 4.18
N ILE A 223 3.72 5.38 3.88
CA ILE A 223 3.64 4.82 2.54
C ILE A 223 2.31 4.09 2.31
N PRO A 224 1.85 3.92 1.04
CA PRO A 224 0.69 3.08 0.74
C PRO A 224 0.89 1.63 1.21
N SER A 225 -0.16 1.05 1.82
CA SER A 225 -0.15 -0.35 2.30
C SER A 225 -0.24 -1.39 1.18
N ARG A 226 -0.20 -0.97 -0.09
CA ARG A 226 -0.28 -1.87 -1.24
C ARG A 226 0.80 -2.95 -1.23
N TRP A 227 1.99 -2.65 -0.71
CA TRP A 227 3.10 -3.62 -0.63
C TRP A 227 2.77 -4.85 0.23
N PHE A 228 1.79 -4.79 1.12
CA PHE A 228 1.38 -5.91 1.97
C PHE A 228 1.09 -7.19 1.18
N ALA A 229 0.44 -7.07 0.04
CA ALA A 229 0.11 -8.20 -0.84
C ALA A 229 1.02 -8.29 -2.07
N GLY A 230 1.91 -7.32 -2.30
CA GLY A 230 2.78 -7.26 -3.47
C GLY A 230 2.06 -6.93 -4.78
N GLY A 231 2.66 -7.33 -5.90
CA GLY A 231 2.20 -7.02 -7.25
C GLY A 231 2.65 -5.65 -7.74
N LYS A 232 2.56 -5.39 -9.05
CA LYS A 232 3.06 -4.18 -9.72
C LYS A 232 4.53 -3.85 -9.35
N GLY A 233 5.39 -4.86 -9.31
CA GLY A 233 6.82 -4.68 -9.01
C GLY A 233 7.18 -4.58 -7.53
N LEU A 234 6.22 -4.75 -6.60
CA LEU A 234 6.45 -4.62 -5.16
C LEU A 234 6.79 -5.94 -4.44
N ASP A 235 6.92 -7.05 -5.16
CA ASP A 235 7.11 -8.37 -4.52
C ASP A 235 8.47 -8.48 -3.81
N GLU A 236 9.54 -7.97 -4.42
CA GLU A 236 10.87 -7.94 -3.79
C GLU A 236 10.88 -7.01 -2.59
N PHE A 237 10.31 -5.81 -2.72
CA PHE A 237 10.16 -4.86 -1.62
C PHE A 237 9.35 -5.47 -0.46
N ARG A 238 8.21 -6.11 -0.73
CA ARG A 238 7.42 -6.82 0.29
C ARG A 238 8.28 -7.84 1.02
N ASN A 239 8.99 -8.70 0.28
CA ASN A 239 9.82 -9.75 0.86
C ASN A 239 10.94 -9.17 1.72
N ALA A 240 11.55 -8.07 1.29
CA ALA A 240 12.57 -7.36 2.05
C ALA A 240 12.00 -6.77 3.35
N MET A 241 10.84 -6.11 3.28
CA MET A 241 10.19 -5.53 4.45
C MET A 241 9.73 -6.58 5.46
N LEU A 242 9.17 -7.71 5.00
CA LEU A 242 8.70 -8.79 5.87
C LEU A 242 9.85 -9.50 6.60
N LYS A 243 11.03 -9.59 5.99
CA LYS A 243 12.21 -10.23 6.57
C LYS A 243 13.05 -9.29 7.44
N ASP A 244 12.83 -7.98 7.35
CA ASP A 244 13.64 -6.98 8.07
C ASP A 244 13.20 -6.85 9.54
N LYS A 245 13.89 -7.54 10.43
CA LYS A 245 13.65 -7.53 11.87
C LYS A 245 13.95 -6.19 12.56
N ARG A 246 14.49 -5.21 11.82
CA ARG A 246 14.76 -3.85 12.31
C ARG A 246 13.52 -2.97 12.30
N ILE A 247 12.39 -3.42 11.74
CA ILE A 247 11.11 -2.71 11.81
C ILE A 247 10.50 -2.99 13.19
N SER A 248 10.62 -2.02 14.10
CA SER A 248 10.14 -2.15 15.47
C SER A 248 8.65 -1.80 15.63
N ARG A 249 8.11 -0.94 14.75
CA ARG A 249 6.71 -0.52 14.73
C ARG A 249 6.18 -0.45 13.31
N LEU A 250 4.91 -0.81 13.17
CA LEU A 250 4.14 -0.61 11.94
C LEU A 250 2.71 -0.24 12.35
N VAL A 251 2.26 0.93 11.89
CA VAL A 251 0.89 1.40 12.11
C VAL A 251 0.19 1.44 10.77
N ASP A 252 -0.91 0.69 10.65
CA ASP A 252 -1.69 0.53 9.43
C ASP A 252 -3.06 1.17 9.55
N TYR A 253 -3.43 1.94 8.54
CA TYR A 253 -4.75 2.55 8.35
C TYR A 253 -5.39 1.94 7.10
N PRO A 254 -6.28 0.92 7.27
CA PRO A 254 -6.99 0.29 6.14
C PRO A 254 -7.83 1.27 5.33
N ILE A 255 -8.28 2.35 5.97
CA ILE A 255 -9.06 3.44 5.39
C ILE A 255 -8.20 4.69 5.36
N ALA A 256 -7.66 5.02 4.19
CA ALA A 256 -6.72 6.15 4.05
C ALA A 256 -7.35 7.51 4.40
N SER A 257 -8.66 7.67 4.19
CA SER A 257 -9.40 8.90 4.52
C SER A 257 -9.47 9.21 6.01
N ASP A 258 -9.22 8.22 6.90
CA ASP A 258 -9.13 8.45 8.35
C ASP A 258 -7.93 9.33 8.71
N VAL A 259 -6.92 9.38 7.84
CA VAL A 259 -5.67 10.12 8.03
C VAL A 259 -5.50 11.25 7.02
N PHE A 260 -5.87 11.00 5.77
CA PHE A 260 -5.79 11.97 4.67
C PHE A 260 -7.20 12.28 4.13
N PRO A 261 -7.95 13.19 4.77
CA PRO A 261 -9.29 13.54 4.31
C PRO A 261 -9.26 14.03 2.85
N GLY A 262 -10.13 13.45 2.02
CA GLY A 262 -10.24 13.81 0.60
C GLY A 262 -9.22 13.15 -0.34
N VAL A 263 -8.26 12.39 0.17
CA VAL A 263 -7.27 11.66 -0.65
C VAL A 263 -7.68 10.19 -0.78
N LYS A 264 -7.72 9.70 -2.03
CA LYS A 264 -8.02 8.29 -2.32
C LYS A 264 -6.72 7.51 -2.46
N VAL A 265 -6.40 6.65 -1.48
CA VAL A 265 -5.32 5.67 -1.56
C VAL A 265 -5.91 4.27 -1.44
N ILE A 266 -6.03 3.59 -2.57
CA ILE A 266 -6.59 2.24 -2.61
C ILE A 266 -5.68 1.27 -1.83
N GLY A 267 -6.28 0.54 -0.89
CA GLY A 267 -5.58 -0.42 -0.05
C GLY A 267 -5.09 0.15 1.28
N GLY A 268 -5.32 1.46 1.53
CA GLY A 268 -4.90 2.11 2.78
C GLY A 268 -3.44 2.57 2.78
N ILE A 269 -3.03 3.08 3.92
CA ILE A 269 -1.67 3.58 4.17
C ILE A 269 -1.12 3.00 5.46
N CYS A 270 0.21 2.97 5.57
CA CYS A 270 0.89 2.64 6.81
C CYS A 270 2.11 3.52 7.01
N TYR A 271 2.51 3.70 8.27
CA TYR A 271 3.85 4.17 8.58
C TYR A 271 4.59 3.15 9.43
N PHE A 272 5.91 3.19 9.39
CA PHE A 272 6.75 2.28 10.13
C PHE A 272 7.90 3.02 10.81
N LEU A 273 8.44 2.43 11.88
CA LEU A 273 9.71 2.82 12.49
C LEU A 273 10.70 1.66 12.33
N TRP A 274 11.76 1.92 11.58
CA TRP A 274 12.92 1.07 11.42
C TRP A 274 14.07 1.63 12.27
N GLN A 275 14.81 0.74 12.94
CA GLN A 275 15.94 1.11 13.80
C GLN A 275 17.13 0.23 13.48
N SER A 276 18.29 0.82 13.18
CA SER A 276 19.48 0.09 12.69
C SER A 276 19.95 -1.04 13.59
N VAL A 277 19.80 -0.88 14.91
CA VAL A 277 20.26 -1.84 15.93
C VAL A 277 19.14 -2.73 16.48
N TYR A 278 17.89 -2.53 16.07
CA TYR A 278 16.77 -3.35 16.53
C TYR A 278 16.77 -4.72 15.88
N ASN A 279 16.47 -5.76 16.66
CA ASN A 279 16.31 -7.14 16.16
C ASN A 279 15.28 -7.85 17.03
N GLY A 280 14.00 -7.65 16.72
CA GLY A 280 12.92 -8.21 17.52
C GLY A 280 11.59 -8.31 16.77
N PRO A 281 10.50 -8.63 17.48
CA PRO A 281 9.15 -8.60 16.93
C PRO A 281 8.72 -7.17 16.62
N CYS A 282 7.90 -7.01 15.59
CA CYS A 282 7.31 -5.72 15.26
C CYS A 282 6.03 -5.49 16.07
N ARG A 283 5.90 -4.32 16.69
CA ARG A 283 4.64 -3.87 17.26
C ARG A 283 3.74 -3.36 16.15
N VAL A 284 2.78 -4.17 15.74
CA VAL A 284 1.82 -3.87 14.67
C VAL A 284 0.54 -3.32 15.28
N THR A 285 0.17 -2.11 14.86
CA THR A 285 -1.06 -1.44 15.25
C THR A 285 -1.94 -1.24 14.01
N THR A 286 -3.17 -1.74 14.03
CA THR A 286 -4.18 -1.45 13.01
C THR A 286 -5.19 -0.47 13.56
N ARG A 287 -5.44 0.63 12.84
CA ARG A 287 -6.42 1.66 13.20
C ARG A 287 -7.51 1.74 12.14
N MET A 288 -8.73 1.51 12.55
CA MET A 288 -9.90 1.52 11.67
C MET A 288 -11.15 1.92 12.45
N ASN A 289 -11.93 2.88 11.93
CA ASN A 289 -13.20 3.32 12.56
C ASN A 289 -13.04 3.74 14.04
N ASN A 290 -11.98 4.48 14.38
CA ASN A 290 -11.61 4.87 15.74
C ASN A 290 -11.30 3.70 16.71
N VAL A 291 -11.11 2.51 16.20
CA VAL A 291 -10.66 1.35 16.98
C VAL A 291 -9.19 1.09 16.67
N GLU A 292 -8.41 0.90 17.73
CA GLU A 292 -7.01 0.53 17.65
C GLU A 292 -6.84 -0.92 18.15
N ASP A 293 -6.14 -1.73 17.36
CA ASP A 293 -5.77 -3.10 17.69
C ASP A 293 -4.25 -3.29 17.53
N THR A 294 -3.57 -3.67 18.59
CA THR A 294 -2.11 -3.78 18.64
C THR A 294 -1.66 -5.15 19.05
N MET A 295 -0.68 -5.71 18.32
CA MET A 295 -0.05 -7.00 18.63
C MET A 295 1.46 -6.93 18.31
N GLU A 296 2.28 -7.56 19.15
CA GLU A 296 3.68 -7.84 18.82
C GLU A 296 3.79 -9.15 18.04
N ARG A 297 4.38 -9.09 16.83
CA ARG A 297 4.49 -10.28 15.96
C ARG A 297 5.67 -10.18 14.98
N GLN A 298 6.08 -11.31 14.46
CA GLN A 298 7.06 -11.37 13.38
C GLN A 298 6.37 -11.00 12.06
N LEU A 299 6.87 -9.99 11.35
CA LEU A 299 6.29 -9.58 10.06
C LEU A 299 6.37 -10.68 9.00
N GLY A 300 7.45 -11.47 9.03
CA GLY A 300 7.71 -12.56 8.09
C GLY A 300 7.07 -13.91 8.47
N GLN A 301 6.07 -13.94 9.36
CA GLN A 301 5.37 -15.17 9.74
C GLN A 301 4.66 -15.83 8.55
N PHE A 302 4.19 -15.03 7.61
CA PHE A 302 3.57 -15.47 6.36
C PHE A 302 4.28 -14.84 5.16
N ASP A 303 4.05 -15.35 3.96
CA ASP A 303 4.58 -14.84 2.69
C ASP A 303 3.94 -13.51 2.24
N THR A 304 2.90 -13.07 2.94
CA THR A 304 2.22 -11.78 2.79
C THR A 304 1.97 -11.15 4.15
N PHE A 305 1.82 -9.84 4.19
CA PHE A 305 1.46 -9.17 5.45
C PHE A 305 -0.05 -9.32 5.72
N VAL A 306 -0.40 -10.08 6.75
CA VAL A 306 -1.79 -10.19 7.24
C VAL A 306 -2.11 -8.93 8.05
N ARG A 307 -2.98 -8.08 7.51
CA ARG A 307 -3.27 -6.74 8.03
C ARG A 307 -3.84 -6.73 9.45
N PHE A 308 -4.83 -7.57 9.70
CA PHE A 308 -5.57 -7.56 10.96
C PHE A 308 -4.93 -8.51 11.98
N ASN A 309 -4.58 -7.99 13.16
CA ASN A 309 -4.00 -8.80 14.24
C ASN A 309 -4.93 -9.92 14.69
N LYS A 310 -6.24 -9.64 14.81
CA LYS A 310 -7.26 -10.64 15.17
C LYS A 310 -7.42 -11.77 14.14
N ALA A 311 -6.92 -11.58 12.92
CA ALA A 311 -6.92 -12.62 11.90
C ALA A 311 -5.80 -13.66 12.10
N ILE A 312 -4.74 -13.32 12.82
CA ILE A 312 -3.58 -14.22 13.02
C ILE A 312 -3.98 -15.53 13.68
N PRO A 313 -4.63 -15.55 14.88
CA PRO A 313 -5.02 -16.80 15.52
C PRO A 313 -6.01 -17.60 14.69
N ILE A 314 -6.91 -16.95 13.95
CA ILE A 314 -7.84 -17.62 13.03
C ILE A 314 -7.06 -18.37 11.94
N LEU A 315 -6.11 -17.66 11.30
CA LEU A 315 -5.29 -18.23 10.22
C LEU A 315 -4.41 -19.38 10.73
N GLU A 316 -3.82 -19.25 11.92
CA GLU A 316 -3.03 -20.31 12.55
C GLU A 316 -3.86 -21.58 12.78
N LYS A 317 -5.09 -21.47 13.26
CA LYS A 317 -6.02 -22.60 13.41
C LYS A 317 -6.33 -23.27 12.08
N VAL A 318 -6.53 -22.46 11.01
CA VAL A 318 -6.79 -23.00 9.66
C VAL A 318 -5.58 -23.76 9.14
N LEU A 319 -4.40 -23.16 9.21
CA LEU A 319 -3.16 -23.76 8.70
C LEU A 319 -2.73 -25.01 9.49
N ALA A 320 -2.98 -25.03 10.81
CA ALA A 320 -2.67 -26.18 11.68
C ALA A 320 -3.42 -27.47 11.28
N LYS A 321 -4.54 -27.38 10.54
CA LYS A 321 -5.26 -28.55 10.02
C LYS A 321 -4.54 -29.25 8.86
N GLY A 322 -3.55 -28.61 8.23
CA GLY A 322 -2.70 -29.22 7.21
C GLY A 322 -3.38 -29.51 5.86
N TYR A 323 -4.50 -28.87 5.56
CA TYR A 323 -5.12 -28.97 4.24
C TYR A 323 -4.26 -28.37 3.15
N ALA A 324 -4.25 -28.97 1.95
CA ALA A 324 -3.68 -28.34 0.78
C ALA A 324 -4.40 -27.00 0.48
N PRO A 325 -3.69 -25.98 -0.01
CA PRO A 325 -4.33 -24.71 -0.35
C PRO A 325 -5.20 -24.85 -1.61
N LEU A 326 -6.38 -24.23 -1.59
CA LEU A 326 -7.31 -24.22 -2.72
C LEU A 326 -6.68 -23.57 -3.96
N SER A 327 -5.69 -22.70 -3.80
CA SER A 327 -4.94 -22.09 -4.91
C SER A 327 -4.37 -23.11 -5.91
N GLY A 328 -4.09 -24.34 -5.48
CA GLY A 328 -3.63 -25.41 -6.36
C GLY A 328 -4.67 -25.84 -7.41
N GLN A 329 -5.95 -25.60 -7.18
CA GLN A 329 -7.06 -25.90 -8.10
C GLN A 329 -7.47 -24.69 -8.93
N VAL A 330 -7.08 -23.47 -8.53
CA VAL A 330 -7.48 -22.22 -9.18
C VAL A 330 -6.65 -21.99 -10.45
N SER A 331 -7.30 -21.65 -11.53
CA SER A 331 -6.64 -21.36 -12.80
C SER A 331 -5.81 -20.08 -12.74
N ARG A 332 -4.81 -19.97 -13.61
CA ARG A 332 -4.15 -18.70 -13.93
C ARG A 332 -5.10 -17.77 -14.68
N GLN A 333 -4.67 -16.53 -14.88
CA GLN A 333 -5.37 -15.58 -15.76
C GLN A 333 -5.51 -16.14 -17.18
N LYS A 334 -6.62 -15.80 -17.85
CA LYS A 334 -6.96 -16.28 -19.20
C LYS A 334 -6.99 -17.81 -19.27
N PRO A 335 -7.82 -18.47 -18.47
CA PRO A 335 -7.83 -19.93 -18.41
C PRO A 335 -8.05 -20.61 -19.76
N PHE A 336 -8.77 -19.94 -20.67
CA PHE A 336 -9.07 -20.44 -22.02
C PHE A 336 -8.40 -19.63 -23.14
N GLY A 337 -7.40 -18.79 -22.82
CA GLY A 337 -6.67 -17.97 -23.79
C GLY A 337 -7.43 -16.73 -24.29
N LEU A 338 -8.68 -16.54 -23.88
CA LEU A 338 -9.56 -15.48 -24.36
C LEU A 338 -9.45 -14.18 -23.56
N ARG A 339 -9.31 -13.05 -24.27
CA ARG A 339 -9.23 -11.71 -23.68
C ARG A 339 -10.61 -11.17 -23.32
N THR A 340 -10.66 -10.11 -22.49
CA THR A 340 -11.91 -9.46 -22.04
C THR A 340 -12.79 -8.97 -23.18
N PHE A 341 -12.21 -8.61 -24.33
CA PHE A 341 -12.98 -8.13 -25.50
C PHE A 341 -13.60 -9.26 -26.35
N ALA A 342 -13.23 -10.53 -26.13
CA ALA A 342 -13.88 -11.64 -26.82
C ALA A 342 -15.37 -11.70 -26.47
N ARG A 343 -16.19 -11.98 -27.49
CA ARG A 343 -17.66 -12.00 -27.39
C ARG A 343 -18.22 -13.29 -27.96
N PRO A 344 -19.38 -13.76 -27.43
CA PRO A 344 -20.13 -14.83 -28.08
C PRO A 344 -20.47 -14.49 -29.53
N THR A 345 -20.38 -15.47 -30.42
CA THR A 345 -20.73 -15.32 -31.85
C THR A 345 -22.14 -15.79 -32.18
N GLY A 346 -22.82 -16.37 -31.19
CA GLY A 346 -24.15 -16.99 -31.37
C GLY A 346 -24.11 -18.32 -32.14
N LYS A 347 -22.94 -18.77 -32.53
CA LYS A 347 -22.74 -20.04 -33.29
C LYS A 347 -21.62 -20.82 -32.62
N GLY A 348 -21.84 -22.14 -32.50
CA GLY A 348 -20.87 -23.07 -31.92
C GLY A 348 -21.49 -23.98 -30.86
N ASP A 349 -20.64 -24.73 -30.21
CA ASP A 349 -20.98 -25.82 -29.30
C ASP A 349 -20.49 -25.60 -27.87
N VAL A 350 -19.77 -24.49 -27.62
CA VAL A 350 -19.23 -24.15 -26.28
C VAL A 350 -19.86 -22.87 -25.75
N THR A 351 -20.39 -22.91 -24.54
CA THR A 351 -20.93 -21.74 -23.86
C THR A 351 -19.76 -20.85 -23.34
N LEU A 352 -19.66 -19.62 -23.85
CA LEU A 352 -18.67 -18.65 -23.42
C LEU A 352 -19.26 -17.68 -22.39
N TYR A 353 -18.68 -17.65 -21.19
CA TYR A 353 -18.90 -16.62 -20.18
C TYR A 353 -17.94 -15.45 -20.44
N ALA A 354 -18.45 -14.35 -20.98
CA ALA A 354 -17.67 -13.17 -21.31
C ALA A 354 -18.11 -11.97 -20.45
N ASN A 355 -17.39 -10.85 -20.57
CA ASN A 355 -17.74 -9.64 -19.84
C ASN A 355 -19.15 -9.14 -20.25
N ASN A 356 -20.08 -9.18 -19.30
CA ASN A 356 -21.50 -8.81 -19.46
C ASN A 356 -22.26 -9.57 -20.56
N SER A 357 -21.81 -10.76 -20.96
CA SER A 357 -22.52 -11.56 -21.96
C SER A 357 -22.22 -13.05 -21.81
N VAL A 358 -23.21 -13.89 -22.11
CA VAL A 358 -23.09 -15.35 -22.17
C VAL A 358 -23.69 -15.81 -23.49
N GLY A 359 -23.05 -16.74 -24.18
CA GLY A 359 -23.54 -17.30 -25.45
C GLY A 359 -22.55 -18.26 -26.09
N LEU A 360 -22.85 -18.71 -27.30
CA LEU A 360 -22.11 -19.78 -27.98
C LEU A 360 -20.88 -19.28 -28.74
N VAL A 361 -19.81 -20.09 -28.71
CA VAL A 361 -18.61 -19.94 -29.55
C VAL A 361 -18.18 -21.31 -30.11
N GLN A 362 -17.42 -21.28 -31.18
CA GLN A 362 -16.83 -22.49 -31.72
C GLN A 362 -15.63 -22.95 -30.88
N LYS A 363 -15.52 -24.22 -30.57
CA LYS A 363 -14.42 -24.81 -29.76
C LYS A 363 -13.02 -24.40 -30.27
N ARG A 364 -12.84 -24.26 -31.59
CA ARG A 364 -11.58 -23.85 -32.24
C ARG A 364 -11.10 -22.44 -31.86
N THR A 365 -11.96 -21.58 -31.31
CA THR A 365 -11.59 -20.22 -30.84
C THR A 365 -10.90 -20.24 -29.49
N ILE A 366 -10.96 -21.38 -28.79
CA ILE A 366 -10.39 -21.56 -27.45
C ILE A 366 -8.96 -22.06 -27.61
N THR A 367 -7.98 -21.31 -27.12
CA THR A 367 -6.55 -21.57 -27.36
C THR A 367 -5.81 -22.19 -26.18
N ALA A 368 -6.46 -22.30 -25.02
CA ALA A 368 -5.90 -22.91 -23.80
C ALA A 368 -7.00 -23.60 -22.99
N GLY A 369 -6.65 -24.38 -21.95
CA GLY A 369 -7.59 -24.98 -21.00
C GLY A 369 -8.56 -25.98 -21.62
N GLN A 370 -8.16 -26.64 -22.69
CA GLN A 370 -8.98 -27.61 -23.44
C GLN A 370 -9.50 -28.74 -22.54
N GLU A 371 -8.69 -29.13 -21.55
CA GLU A 371 -8.99 -30.19 -20.59
C GLU A 371 -10.16 -29.82 -19.64
N MET A 372 -10.45 -28.55 -19.49
CA MET A 372 -11.53 -28.06 -18.64
C MET A 372 -12.85 -27.80 -19.40
N ILE A 373 -12.87 -27.84 -20.73
CA ILE A 373 -14.07 -27.48 -21.50
C ILE A 373 -15.26 -28.37 -21.13
N ASP A 374 -15.00 -29.65 -21.03
CA ASP A 374 -16.03 -30.70 -20.88
C ASP A 374 -16.28 -31.06 -19.39
N SER A 375 -15.78 -30.25 -18.42
CA SER A 375 -16.01 -30.40 -16.99
C SER A 375 -17.01 -29.39 -16.46
N TRP A 376 -17.68 -29.68 -15.35
CA TRP A 376 -18.41 -28.70 -14.54
C TRP A 376 -17.41 -27.77 -13.86
N LYS A 377 -17.61 -26.45 -13.95
CA LYS A 377 -16.67 -25.45 -13.46
C LYS A 377 -17.32 -24.45 -12.54
N VAL A 378 -16.54 -23.96 -11.59
CA VAL A 378 -16.95 -22.80 -10.79
C VAL A 378 -16.11 -21.60 -11.17
N LEU A 379 -16.77 -20.57 -11.67
CA LEU A 379 -16.16 -19.32 -12.11
C LEU A 379 -16.35 -18.25 -11.03
N THR A 380 -15.35 -17.38 -10.85
CA THR A 380 -15.49 -16.13 -10.11
C THR A 380 -14.92 -14.98 -10.91
N SER A 381 -15.48 -13.76 -10.73
CA SER A 381 -14.95 -12.55 -11.37
C SER A 381 -13.51 -12.32 -10.96
N ARG A 382 -12.63 -12.06 -11.92
CA ARG A 382 -11.26 -11.68 -11.66
C ARG A 382 -11.16 -10.30 -10.99
N GLY A 383 -11.96 -9.34 -11.46
CA GLY A 383 -12.05 -8.01 -10.85
C GLY A 383 -13.31 -7.93 -10.00
N TYR A 384 -13.16 -7.69 -8.71
CA TYR A 384 -14.26 -7.43 -7.81
C TYR A 384 -13.86 -6.44 -6.73
N GLY A 385 -14.62 -5.42 -6.58
CA GLY A 385 -14.43 -4.37 -5.60
C GLY A 385 -15.19 -3.13 -6.03
N GLU A 386 -15.71 -2.42 -5.08
CA GLU A 386 -16.32 -1.11 -5.30
C GLU A 386 -15.20 -0.18 -5.76
N GLY A 387 -15.28 0.30 -7.00
CA GLY A 387 -14.23 1.07 -7.65
C GLY A 387 -13.85 2.30 -6.84
N GLY A 388 -12.71 2.23 -6.14
CA GLY A 388 -12.06 3.35 -5.48
C GLY A 388 -12.70 3.90 -4.21
N GLU A 389 -13.88 3.42 -3.79
CA GLU A 389 -14.62 3.96 -2.65
C GLU A 389 -14.95 2.93 -1.56
N ALA A 390 -14.24 1.83 -1.48
CA ALA A 390 -14.42 0.90 -0.37
C ALA A 390 -14.02 1.56 0.95
N ARG A 391 -14.85 2.50 1.42
CA ARG A 391 -14.68 3.20 2.70
C ARG A 391 -15.07 2.32 3.87
N ASP A 392 -15.97 1.35 3.64
CA ASP A 392 -16.67 0.69 4.73
C ASP A 392 -16.40 -0.81 4.77
N TYR A 393 -16.07 -1.28 5.93
CA TYR A 393 -16.20 -2.67 6.32
C TYR A 393 -17.60 -2.85 6.96
N PRO A 394 -18.23 -4.01 6.79
CA PRO A 394 -17.78 -5.23 6.10
C PRO A 394 -17.85 -5.14 4.56
N ARG A 395 -16.99 -5.93 3.88
CA ARG A 395 -16.85 -5.97 2.40
C ARG A 395 -17.33 -7.29 1.82
N MET A 396 -17.72 -7.27 0.56
CA MET A 396 -18.10 -8.49 -0.18
C MET A 396 -16.92 -9.41 -0.51
N ILE A 397 -15.72 -8.85 -0.67
CA ILE A 397 -14.43 -9.49 -1.01
C ILE A 397 -14.39 -10.03 -2.43
N MET A 398 -15.37 -10.82 -2.88
CA MET A 398 -15.45 -11.43 -4.21
C MET A 398 -16.89 -11.49 -4.73
N GLY A 399 -17.06 -11.59 -6.04
CA GLY A 399 -18.36 -11.73 -6.69
C GLY A 399 -19.01 -13.10 -6.46
N LYS A 400 -20.32 -13.18 -6.78
CA LYS A 400 -21.07 -14.44 -6.71
C LYS A 400 -20.39 -15.49 -7.62
N PRO A 401 -20.15 -16.72 -7.12
CA PRO A 401 -19.65 -17.80 -7.95
C PRO A 401 -20.71 -18.26 -8.95
N ILE A 402 -20.26 -18.62 -10.16
CA ILE A 402 -21.10 -19.13 -11.24
C ILE A 402 -20.75 -20.60 -11.44
N VAL A 403 -21.74 -21.50 -11.40
CA VAL A 403 -21.60 -22.89 -11.80
C VAL A 403 -21.82 -22.95 -13.30
N ALA A 404 -20.78 -23.32 -14.04
CA ALA A 404 -20.81 -23.41 -15.50
C ALA A 404 -20.87 -24.87 -15.94
N SER A 405 -21.97 -25.24 -16.62
CA SER A 405 -22.18 -26.57 -17.19
C SER A 405 -21.25 -26.83 -18.37
N PRO A 406 -20.82 -28.08 -18.63
CA PRO A 406 -20.09 -28.46 -19.81
C PRO A 406 -21.02 -28.46 -21.07
N PRO A 407 -20.51 -28.23 -22.30
CA PRO A 407 -19.17 -27.67 -22.55
C PRO A 407 -19.16 -26.15 -22.39
N SER A 408 -18.17 -25.61 -21.65
CA SER A 408 -18.10 -24.18 -21.40
C SER A 408 -16.67 -23.64 -21.25
N ALA A 409 -16.52 -22.34 -21.47
CA ALA A 409 -15.28 -21.58 -21.32
C ALA A 409 -15.58 -20.17 -20.78
N CYS A 410 -14.54 -19.43 -20.39
CA CYS A 410 -14.69 -18.02 -20.01
C CYS A 410 -13.56 -17.15 -20.56
N THR A 411 -13.81 -15.84 -20.63
CA THR A 411 -12.77 -14.85 -20.93
C THR A 411 -11.94 -14.56 -19.66
N GLU A 412 -10.87 -13.77 -19.79
CA GLU A 412 -10.03 -13.31 -18.67
C GLU A 412 -10.78 -12.44 -17.65
N THR A 413 -12.06 -12.12 -17.87
CA THR A 413 -12.94 -11.49 -16.88
C THR A 413 -13.20 -12.41 -15.69
N TYR A 414 -13.07 -13.72 -15.90
CA TYR A 414 -13.26 -14.76 -14.89
C TYR A 414 -12.01 -15.61 -14.72
N ILE A 415 -11.90 -16.24 -13.56
CA ILE A 415 -10.99 -17.35 -13.29
C ILE A 415 -11.82 -18.59 -12.94
N VAL A 416 -11.28 -19.77 -13.24
CA VAL A 416 -11.84 -21.06 -12.80
C VAL A 416 -11.27 -21.38 -11.42
N VAL A 417 -12.14 -21.55 -10.41
CA VAL A 417 -11.71 -21.90 -9.05
C VAL A 417 -11.58 -23.40 -8.86
N GLY A 418 -12.36 -24.18 -9.61
CA GLY A 418 -12.29 -25.63 -9.66
C GLY A 418 -13.05 -26.17 -10.85
N ALA A 419 -12.63 -27.35 -11.34
CA ALA A 419 -13.27 -28.11 -12.42
C ALA A 419 -13.50 -29.55 -11.93
N TYR A 420 -14.70 -30.10 -12.16
CA TYR A 420 -15.19 -31.36 -11.61
C TYR A 420 -15.95 -32.17 -12.67
N ASP A 421 -16.07 -33.46 -12.42
CA ASP A 421 -16.85 -34.35 -13.29
C ASP A 421 -18.35 -34.31 -13.00
N SER A 422 -18.72 -33.86 -11.76
CA SER A 422 -20.14 -33.78 -11.35
C SER A 422 -20.60 -32.37 -11.04
N GLU A 423 -21.90 -32.14 -11.28
CA GLU A 423 -22.58 -30.90 -10.94
C GLU A 423 -22.62 -30.65 -9.42
N GLU A 424 -22.79 -31.72 -8.63
CA GLU A 424 -22.90 -31.67 -7.18
C GLU A 424 -21.60 -31.16 -6.55
N GLU A 425 -20.44 -31.60 -7.03
CA GLU A 425 -19.15 -31.09 -6.54
C GLU A 425 -18.97 -29.61 -6.91
N ALA A 426 -19.35 -29.21 -8.12
CA ALA A 426 -19.28 -27.82 -8.53
C ALA A 426 -20.24 -26.92 -7.69
N LYS A 427 -21.47 -27.40 -7.42
CA LYS A 427 -22.43 -26.71 -6.54
C LYS A 427 -21.89 -26.63 -5.11
N THR A 428 -21.25 -27.69 -4.62
CA THR A 428 -20.63 -27.70 -3.29
C THR A 428 -19.49 -26.70 -3.18
N LEU A 429 -18.61 -26.61 -4.20
CA LEU A 429 -17.58 -25.57 -4.24
C LEU A 429 -18.19 -24.18 -4.32
N ALA A 430 -19.24 -23.97 -5.12
CA ALA A 430 -19.91 -22.67 -5.21
C ALA A 430 -20.53 -22.26 -3.86
N ALA A 431 -21.12 -23.19 -3.11
CA ALA A 431 -21.61 -22.94 -1.76
C ALA A 431 -20.45 -22.57 -0.80
N TYR A 432 -19.32 -23.29 -0.86
CA TYR A 432 -18.13 -22.99 -0.08
C TYR A 432 -17.60 -21.58 -0.37
N LEU A 433 -17.54 -21.16 -1.65
CA LEU A 433 -17.10 -19.83 -2.05
C LEU A 433 -18.02 -18.71 -1.55
N ARG A 434 -19.30 -19.00 -1.27
CA ARG A 434 -20.26 -18.02 -0.71
C ARG A 434 -20.08 -17.80 0.78
N THR A 435 -19.41 -18.71 1.52
CA THR A 435 -19.24 -18.59 2.96
C THR A 435 -18.44 -17.33 3.34
N ARG A 436 -18.78 -16.70 4.46
CA ARG A 436 -17.99 -15.60 5.02
C ARG A 436 -16.58 -16.06 5.39
N PHE A 437 -16.46 -17.27 5.93
CA PHE A 437 -15.18 -17.85 6.34
C PHE A 437 -14.20 -17.93 5.18
N LEU A 438 -14.59 -18.52 4.03
CA LEU A 438 -13.70 -18.60 2.88
C LEU A 438 -13.34 -17.19 2.35
N ARG A 439 -14.34 -16.32 2.20
CA ARG A 439 -14.12 -14.95 1.70
C ARG A 439 -13.25 -14.13 2.64
N PHE A 440 -13.33 -14.36 3.94
CA PHE A 440 -12.40 -13.79 4.92
C PHE A 440 -10.96 -14.20 4.62
N LEU A 441 -10.68 -15.49 4.44
CA LEU A 441 -9.34 -16.00 4.13
C LEU A 441 -8.80 -15.43 2.80
N VAL A 442 -9.62 -15.34 1.76
CA VAL A 442 -9.27 -14.66 0.51
C VAL A 442 -8.95 -13.18 0.77
N GLY A 443 -9.75 -12.51 1.59
CA GLY A 443 -9.60 -11.10 1.97
C GLY A 443 -8.27 -10.79 2.64
N LEU A 444 -7.71 -11.73 3.41
CA LEU A 444 -6.41 -11.56 4.07
C LEU A 444 -5.24 -11.37 3.08
N ARG A 445 -5.39 -11.85 1.85
CA ARG A 445 -4.39 -11.70 0.77
C ARG A 445 -4.80 -10.68 -0.29
N LYS A 446 -6.00 -10.07 -0.18
CA LYS A 446 -6.57 -9.19 -1.21
C LYS A 446 -6.52 -7.73 -0.78
N ASN A 447 -5.50 -6.97 -1.22
CA ASN A 447 -5.36 -5.53 -1.00
C ASN A 447 -5.75 -4.68 -2.22
N THR A 448 -6.17 -5.31 -3.32
CA THR A 448 -6.62 -4.67 -4.56
C THR A 448 -7.94 -5.31 -5.01
N GLN A 449 -8.52 -4.80 -6.10
CA GLN A 449 -9.73 -5.40 -6.69
C GLN A 449 -9.48 -6.77 -7.36
N ASP A 450 -8.22 -7.13 -7.65
CA ASP A 450 -7.90 -8.34 -8.40
C ASP A 450 -8.01 -9.60 -7.52
N ILE A 451 -8.74 -10.60 -8.03
CA ILE A 451 -8.80 -11.96 -7.51
C ILE A 451 -7.99 -12.84 -8.45
N THR A 452 -6.90 -13.36 -7.95
CA THR A 452 -5.94 -14.20 -8.66
C THR A 452 -5.70 -15.50 -7.88
N GLN A 453 -5.09 -16.48 -8.51
CA GLN A 453 -4.81 -17.80 -7.94
C GLN A 453 -4.20 -17.72 -6.53
N ASP A 454 -3.23 -16.85 -6.32
CA ASP A 454 -2.51 -16.67 -5.05
C ASP A 454 -3.39 -16.16 -3.90
N ARG A 455 -4.55 -15.51 -4.18
CA ARG A 455 -5.48 -15.06 -3.14
C ARG A 455 -6.12 -16.23 -2.40
N PHE A 456 -6.15 -17.41 -2.99
CA PHE A 456 -6.68 -18.63 -2.38
C PHE A 456 -5.64 -19.46 -1.62
N ALA A 457 -4.42 -18.94 -1.43
CA ALA A 457 -3.35 -19.69 -0.76
C ALA A 457 -3.61 -19.96 0.74
N PHE A 458 -4.43 -19.14 1.41
CA PHE A 458 -4.86 -19.41 2.80
C PHE A 458 -6.16 -20.21 2.91
N VAL A 459 -6.82 -20.45 1.79
CA VAL A 459 -8.09 -21.18 1.76
C VAL A 459 -7.81 -22.68 1.69
N PRO A 460 -8.31 -23.49 2.65
CA PRO A 460 -8.15 -24.93 2.59
C PRO A 460 -8.97 -25.55 1.45
N ALA A 461 -8.38 -26.50 0.74
CA ALA A 461 -9.07 -27.33 -0.24
C ALA A 461 -9.88 -28.39 0.51
N MET A 462 -11.12 -28.05 0.84
CA MET A 462 -12.03 -28.94 1.58
C MET A 462 -12.58 -30.03 0.65
N PRO A 463 -12.93 -31.21 1.20
CA PRO A 463 -13.65 -32.24 0.42
C PRO A 463 -15.01 -31.73 -0.07
N MET A 464 -15.31 -31.89 -1.37
CA MET A 464 -16.55 -31.43 -1.99
C MET A 464 -17.68 -32.47 -1.97
N THR A 465 -17.65 -33.39 -1.01
CA THR A 465 -18.64 -34.46 -0.85
C THR A 465 -19.91 -34.02 -0.10
N LYS A 466 -19.85 -32.92 0.66
CA LYS A 466 -20.96 -32.35 1.43
C LYS A 466 -20.90 -30.83 1.42
N PRO A 467 -22.04 -30.13 1.38
CA PRO A 467 -22.07 -28.68 1.44
C PRO A 467 -21.46 -28.14 2.74
N TRP A 468 -20.57 -27.19 2.60
CA TRP A 468 -19.97 -26.43 3.69
C TRP A 468 -20.76 -25.15 3.96
N THR A 469 -21.12 -24.92 5.23
CA THR A 469 -21.71 -23.68 5.72
C THR A 469 -20.72 -22.99 6.66
N ASP A 470 -20.94 -21.70 6.98
CA ASP A 470 -20.11 -20.96 7.91
C ASP A 470 -20.06 -21.67 9.29
N GLU A 471 -21.19 -22.17 9.81
CA GLU A 471 -21.28 -22.85 11.10
C GLU A 471 -20.45 -24.13 11.12
N LYS A 472 -20.54 -24.96 10.04
CA LYS A 472 -19.74 -26.19 9.92
C LYS A 472 -18.24 -25.88 9.84
N LEU A 473 -17.86 -24.83 9.13
CA LEU A 473 -16.46 -24.39 9.01
C LEU A 473 -15.95 -23.85 10.33
N TYR A 474 -16.70 -23.00 11.02
CA TYR A 474 -16.32 -22.46 12.32
C TYR A 474 -16.12 -23.60 13.34
N ALA A 475 -17.04 -24.55 13.40
CA ALA A 475 -16.90 -25.72 14.27
C ALA A 475 -15.67 -26.57 13.89
N HIS A 476 -15.46 -26.83 12.59
CA HIS A 476 -14.36 -27.66 12.11
C HIS A 476 -12.98 -27.07 12.43
N PHE A 477 -12.82 -25.74 12.29
CA PHE A 477 -11.56 -25.05 12.56
C PHE A 477 -11.45 -24.53 14.01
N GLY A 478 -12.45 -24.75 14.85
CA GLY A 478 -12.45 -24.31 16.25
C GLY A 478 -12.45 -22.78 16.38
N ILE A 479 -13.21 -22.10 15.52
CA ILE A 479 -13.33 -20.64 15.53
C ILE A 479 -14.27 -20.24 16.66
N THR A 480 -13.79 -19.34 17.55
CA THR A 480 -14.57 -18.89 18.72
C THR A 480 -15.65 -17.89 18.32
N ALA A 481 -16.62 -17.66 19.21
CA ALA A 481 -17.67 -16.66 18.99
C ALA A 481 -17.11 -15.24 18.76
N GLU A 482 -16.03 -14.88 19.45
CA GLU A 482 -15.34 -13.59 19.26
C GLU A 482 -14.68 -13.49 17.87
N GLU A 483 -14.06 -14.58 17.41
CA GLU A 483 -13.45 -14.65 16.09
C GLU A 483 -14.51 -14.62 14.99
N VAL A 484 -15.66 -15.29 15.19
CA VAL A 484 -16.82 -15.20 14.29
C VAL A 484 -17.31 -13.76 14.19
N ALA A 485 -17.53 -13.09 15.32
CA ALA A 485 -17.95 -11.69 15.35
C ALA A 485 -16.94 -10.80 14.61
N PHE A 486 -15.63 -11.06 14.77
CA PHE A 486 -14.60 -10.34 14.01
C PHE A 486 -14.70 -10.60 12.49
N ILE A 487 -14.85 -11.85 12.04
CA ILE A 487 -15.05 -12.20 10.62
C ILE A 487 -16.25 -11.41 10.04
N GLU A 488 -17.33 -11.30 10.80
CA GLU A 488 -18.55 -10.58 10.39
C GLU A 488 -18.35 -9.07 10.29
N THR A 489 -17.44 -8.47 11.05
CA THR A 489 -17.05 -7.06 10.86
C THR A 489 -16.24 -6.82 9.59
N ILE A 490 -15.63 -7.86 9.02
CA ILE A 490 -14.78 -7.77 7.83
C ILE A 490 -15.53 -8.17 6.55
N VAL A 491 -16.42 -9.18 6.62
CA VAL A 491 -17.05 -9.79 5.44
C VAL A 491 -18.58 -9.71 5.50
N ARG A 492 -19.20 -9.08 4.50
CA ARG A 492 -20.66 -9.08 4.33
C ARG A 492 -21.19 -10.47 4.00
N PRO A 493 -22.43 -10.81 4.42
CA PRO A 493 -23.11 -11.99 3.91
C PRO A 493 -23.27 -11.89 2.38
N MET A 494 -23.26 -13.02 1.70
CA MET A 494 -23.61 -13.11 0.29
C MET A 494 -25.02 -13.74 0.23
N GLU A 495 -26.01 -12.96 -0.21
CA GLU A 495 -27.37 -13.44 -0.29
C GLU A 495 -27.48 -14.66 -1.19
N VAL A 496 -28.18 -15.69 -0.72
CA VAL A 496 -28.63 -16.82 -1.52
C VAL A 496 -29.91 -16.36 -2.18
N GLU A 497 -29.90 -16.18 -3.51
CA GLU A 497 -31.15 -16.07 -4.23
C GLU A 497 -31.87 -17.42 -4.06
N HIS A 498 -33.03 -17.40 -3.43
CA HIS A 498 -33.95 -18.52 -3.47
C HIS A 498 -34.50 -18.55 -4.90
N GLU A 499 -34.05 -19.54 -5.69
CA GLU A 499 -34.68 -19.89 -6.97
C GLU A 499 -36.09 -20.41 -6.74
#